data_f587f01904169569185fdd20aa4b1db9
#
_entry.id   f587f01904169569185fdd20aa4b1db9
#
_cell.length_a   1.000
_cell.length_b   1.000
_cell.length_c   1.000
_cell.angle_alpha   90.00
_cell.angle_beta   90.00
_cell.angle_gamma   90.00
#
_symmetry.space_group_name_H-M   'P 1'
#
loop_
_entity.id
_entity.type
_entity.pdbx_description
1 polymer ?
#
loop_
_entity_poly.entity_id
_entity_poly.type
_entity_poly.pdbx_seq_one_letter_code
_entity_poly.pdbx_strand_id
1 'polypeptide(L)'
;MFTGITESVGFIKNISKIEPLEYKIETAMRLTDVKIGSSIMCSGICLTVIKKTKNSFSVNISEETLHVTTAINWKKGTLINLEKSLKVGDEIAGHFVSGHVDCIIKVKKLEKLKKSTLVNFTAPKKIEKFICEKGSITIDGVSLTINGVLKNTFTVNIIPHTY
;
A
#
# COMPACT_ATOMS: atom_id res chain seq x y z
N MET A 1 -1.98 8.01 -10.01
CA MET A 1 -1.22 6.81 -10.42
C MET A 1 0.05 6.73 -9.63
N PHE A 2 0.55 5.51 -9.36
CA PHE A 2 1.73 5.18 -8.56
C PHE A 2 2.51 4.08 -9.26
N THR A 3 3.65 3.67 -8.71
CA THR A 3 4.50 2.61 -9.25
C THR A 3 4.59 1.37 -8.37
N GLY A 4 4.19 1.48 -7.11
CA GLY A 4 4.39 0.45 -6.09
C GLY A 4 5.82 0.43 -5.53
N ILE A 5 6.52 1.55 -5.61
CA ILE A 5 7.83 1.75 -4.98
C ILE A 5 7.65 2.63 -3.75
N THR A 6 7.73 2.02 -2.58
CA THR A 6 7.61 2.73 -1.31
C THR A 6 8.75 3.74 -1.13
N GLU A 7 8.41 5.02 -1.02
CA GLU A 7 9.39 6.10 -0.80
C GLU A 7 9.74 6.28 0.67
N SER A 8 8.80 6.00 1.56
CA SER A 8 8.96 6.20 3.01
C SER A 8 7.96 5.37 3.79
N VAL A 9 8.25 5.16 5.06
CA VAL A 9 7.29 4.63 6.02
C VAL A 9 6.85 5.78 6.93
N GLY A 10 5.53 5.95 7.06
CA GLY A 10 4.92 6.83 8.06
C GLY A 10 4.22 6.02 9.13
N PHE A 11 3.56 6.70 10.05
CA PHE A 11 2.71 6.04 11.04
C PHE A 11 1.47 6.89 11.36
N ILE A 12 0.39 6.22 11.75
CA ILE A 12 -0.83 6.88 12.20
C ILE A 12 -0.54 7.62 13.53
N LYS A 13 -0.55 8.94 13.48
CA LYS A 13 -0.36 9.80 14.66
C LYS A 13 -1.64 9.94 15.47
N ASN A 14 -2.76 10.13 14.79
CA ASN A 14 -4.07 10.32 15.38
C ASN A 14 -5.18 9.95 14.39
N ILE A 15 -6.33 9.55 14.91
CA ILE A 15 -7.58 9.37 14.15
C ILE A 15 -8.64 10.19 14.87
N SER A 16 -9.38 11.04 14.14
CA SER A 16 -10.47 11.82 14.72
C SER A 16 -11.59 10.87 15.19
N LYS A 17 -12.33 11.30 16.21
CA LYS A 17 -13.52 10.56 16.68
C LYS A 17 -14.83 11.13 16.10
N ILE A 18 -14.72 12.14 15.25
CA ILE A 18 -15.85 12.88 14.67
C ILE A 18 -15.82 12.65 13.17
N GLU A 19 -16.95 12.31 12.60
CA GLU A 19 -17.11 12.10 11.16
C GLU A 19 -17.04 13.44 10.38
N PRO A 20 -16.45 13.44 9.17
CA PRO A 20 -15.74 12.32 8.55
C PRO A 20 -14.42 12.00 9.28
N LEU A 21 -14.12 10.72 9.48
CA LEU A 21 -12.89 10.29 10.17
C LEU A 21 -11.66 10.85 9.45
N GLU A 22 -10.86 11.62 10.18
CA GLU A 22 -9.59 12.18 9.71
C GLU A 22 -8.43 11.36 10.29
N TYR A 23 -7.64 10.78 9.40
CA TYR A 23 -6.41 10.05 9.74
C TYR A 23 -5.22 10.98 9.54
N LYS A 24 -4.52 11.30 10.64
CA LYS A 24 -3.28 12.07 10.59
C LYS A 24 -2.09 11.12 10.56
N ILE A 25 -1.28 11.22 9.51
CA ILE A 25 -0.09 10.39 9.27
C ILE A 25 1.16 11.24 9.43
N GLU A 26 2.07 10.82 10.30
CA GLU A 26 3.39 11.44 10.46
C GLU A 26 4.42 10.67 9.64
N THR A 27 5.34 11.39 9.01
CA THR A 27 6.32 10.81 8.08
C THR A 27 7.56 11.69 7.95
N ALA A 28 8.70 11.05 7.62
CA ALA A 28 9.91 11.72 7.17
C ALA A 28 9.88 12.05 5.65
N MET A 29 8.87 11.56 4.91
CA MET A 29 8.71 11.86 3.49
C MET A 29 8.61 13.37 3.26
N ARG A 30 9.34 13.88 2.27
CA ARG A 30 9.30 15.30 1.91
C ARG A 30 7.92 15.67 1.38
N LEU A 31 7.21 16.56 2.10
CA LEU A 31 5.84 17.00 1.77
C LEU A 31 5.78 18.40 1.11
N THR A 32 6.92 19.04 0.85
CA THR A 32 6.94 20.42 0.30
C THR A 32 6.29 20.51 -1.07
N ASP A 33 6.47 19.50 -1.90
CA ASP A 33 5.95 19.38 -3.26
C ASP A 33 4.55 18.72 -3.34
N VAL A 34 4.04 18.21 -2.24
CA VAL A 34 2.67 17.68 -2.14
C VAL A 34 1.68 18.85 -1.96
N LYS A 35 0.65 18.94 -2.79
CA LYS A 35 -0.41 19.95 -2.66
C LYS A 35 -1.61 19.35 -1.90
N ILE A 36 -2.40 20.18 -1.22
CA ILE A 36 -3.74 19.79 -0.76
C ILE A 36 -4.55 19.41 -2.00
N GLY A 37 -5.28 18.29 -1.93
CA GLY A 37 -5.96 17.68 -3.07
C GLY A 37 -5.11 16.68 -3.87
N SER A 38 -3.78 16.60 -3.64
CA SER A 38 -2.94 15.54 -4.23
C SER A 38 -3.22 14.20 -3.58
N SER A 39 -2.92 13.11 -4.31
CA SER A 39 -3.01 11.76 -3.77
C SER A 39 -1.65 11.29 -3.24
N ILE A 40 -1.69 10.57 -2.11
CA ILE A 40 -0.59 9.76 -1.59
C ILE A 40 -1.12 8.33 -1.47
N MET A 41 -0.35 7.36 -1.95
CA MET A 41 -0.65 5.95 -1.69
C MET A 41 -0.20 5.59 -0.28
N CYS A 42 -1.14 5.09 0.52
CA CYS A 42 -0.94 4.71 1.91
C CYS A 42 -1.19 3.20 2.06
N SER A 43 -0.14 2.39 2.19
CA SER A 43 -0.22 0.92 2.18
C SER A 43 -1.15 0.38 1.08
N GLY A 44 -0.94 0.86 -0.16
CA GLY A 44 -1.71 0.46 -1.33
C GLY A 44 -3.00 1.24 -1.59
N ILE A 45 -3.43 2.08 -0.65
CA ILE A 45 -4.68 2.85 -0.76
C ILE A 45 -4.38 4.26 -1.27
N CYS A 46 -5.00 4.66 -2.39
CA CYS A 46 -4.95 6.03 -2.90
C CYS A 46 -5.81 6.96 -2.04
N LEU A 47 -5.18 7.87 -1.29
CA LEU A 47 -5.87 8.78 -0.39
C LEU A 47 -5.55 10.23 -0.72
N THR A 48 -6.58 11.09 -0.66
CA THR A 48 -6.46 12.52 -0.94
C THR A 48 -5.99 13.28 0.29
N VAL A 49 -4.92 14.07 0.14
CA VAL A 49 -4.41 14.94 1.19
C VAL A 49 -5.36 16.13 1.41
N ILE A 50 -5.93 16.23 2.61
CA ILE A 50 -6.85 17.33 2.99
C ILE A 50 -6.17 18.40 3.84
N LYS A 51 -5.12 18.04 4.58
CA LYS A 51 -4.29 18.97 5.38
C LYS A 51 -2.85 18.48 5.36
N LYS A 52 -1.89 19.38 5.50
CA LYS A 52 -0.48 19.01 5.68
C LYS A 52 0.28 19.99 6.56
N THR A 53 1.37 19.49 7.14
CA THR A 53 2.42 20.25 7.80
C THR A 53 3.77 19.90 7.19
N LYS A 54 4.88 20.29 7.81
CA LYS A 54 6.23 19.90 7.36
C LYS A 54 6.46 18.40 7.39
N ASN A 55 5.92 17.71 8.41
CA ASN A 55 6.19 16.30 8.70
C ASN A 55 4.94 15.43 8.90
N SER A 56 3.78 15.93 8.53
CA SER A 56 2.53 15.15 8.60
C SER A 56 1.52 15.61 7.57
N PHE A 57 0.62 14.71 7.20
CA PHE A 57 -0.55 15.03 6.39
C PHE A 57 -1.79 14.32 6.96
N SER A 58 -2.96 14.81 6.57
CA SER A 58 -4.24 14.21 6.96
C SER A 58 -5.02 13.81 5.72
N VAL A 59 -5.75 12.71 5.84
CA VAL A 59 -6.63 12.16 4.81
C VAL A 59 -7.97 11.75 5.42
N ASN A 60 -9.04 11.74 4.63
CA ASN A 60 -10.27 11.05 5.00
C ASN A 60 -10.32 9.68 4.33
N ILE A 61 -10.90 8.70 4.98
CA ILE A 61 -11.11 7.35 4.44
C ILE A 61 -12.61 7.08 4.41
N SER A 62 -13.13 6.69 3.25
CA SER A 62 -14.54 6.37 3.07
C SER A 62 -14.88 5.02 3.72
N GLU A 63 -16.16 4.82 4.04
CA GLU A 63 -16.65 3.53 4.55
C GLU A 63 -16.35 2.38 3.60
N GLU A 64 -16.53 2.57 2.29
CA GLU A 64 -16.19 1.56 1.28
C GLU A 64 -14.70 1.17 1.37
N THR A 65 -13.80 2.16 1.46
CA THR A 65 -12.37 1.90 1.61
C THR A 65 -12.06 1.14 2.89
N LEU A 66 -12.73 1.46 4.00
CA LEU A 66 -12.56 0.70 5.26
C LEU A 66 -13.01 -0.75 5.11
N HIS A 67 -14.09 -1.03 4.36
CA HIS A 67 -14.60 -2.39 4.17
C HIS A 67 -13.69 -3.27 3.32
N VAL A 68 -13.04 -2.72 2.30
CA VAL A 68 -12.23 -3.51 1.36
C VAL A 68 -10.74 -3.51 1.66
N THR A 69 -10.28 -2.77 2.69
CA THR A 69 -8.86 -2.62 3.02
C THR A 69 -8.55 -2.90 4.48
N THR A 70 -7.25 -3.04 4.78
CA THR A 70 -6.76 -3.18 6.17
C THR A 70 -6.87 -1.89 6.97
N ALA A 71 -7.27 -0.76 6.36
CA ALA A 71 -7.42 0.53 7.04
C ALA A 71 -8.45 0.50 8.19
N ILE A 72 -9.42 -0.42 8.13
CA ILE A 72 -10.37 -0.69 9.24
C ILE A 72 -9.66 -1.01 10.57
N ASN A 73 -8.44 -1.59 10.50
CA ASN A 73 -7.64 -1.98 11.65
C ASN A 73 -6.57 -0.94 12.02
N TRP A 74 -6.47 0.17 11.29
CA TRP A 74 -5.46 1.19 11.59
C TRP A 74 -5.76 1.86 12.92
N LYS A 75 -4.71 2.02 13.71
CA LYS A 75 -4.75 2.68 15.01
C LYS A 75 -3.49 3.53 15.20
N LYS A 76 -3.47 4.37 16.20
CA LYS A 76 -2.27 5.15 16.55
C LYS A 76 -1.05 4.23 16.65
N GLY A 77 0.02 4.60 15.94
CA GLY A 77 1.27 3.84 15.84
C GLY A 77 1.32 2.81 14.71
N THR A 78 0.21 2.54 13.99
CA THR A 78 0.26 1.66 12.81
C THR A 78 1.19 2.23 11.76
N LEU A 79 2.16 1.43 11.29
CA LEU A 79 3.10 1.79 10.23
C LEU A 79 2.40 1.75 8.87
N ILE A 80 2.69 2.71 8.01
CA ILE A 80 2.05 2.89 6.70
C ILE A 80 3.13 3.10 5.64
N ASN A 81 3.14 2.26 4.61
CA ASN A 81 3.96 2.46 3.42
C ASN A 81 3.44 3.66 2.64
N LEU A 82 4.32 4.55 2.21
CA LEU A 82 3.96 5.80 1.56
C LEU A 82 4.66 5.95 0.21
N GLU A 83 3.88 6.33 -0.80
CA GLU A 83 4.37 6.73 -2.11
C GLU A 83 3.58 7.94 -2.62
N LYS A 84 4.27 8.96 -3.14
CA LYS A 84 3.62 10.10 -3.79
C LYS A 84 3.10 9.70 -5.16
N SER A 85 2.06 10.39 -5.63
CA SER A 85 1.59 10.20 -7.00
C SER A 85 2.66 10.60 -8.02
N LEU A 86 2.75 9.80 -9.10
CA LEU A 86 3.61 10.06 -10.26
C LEU A 86 3.34 11.43 -10.87
N LYS A 87 4.40 12.07 -11.34
CA LYS A 87 4.38 13.24 -12.22
C LYS A 87 4.73 12.82 -13.63
N VAL A 88 4.40 13.66 -14.61
CA VAL A 88 4.83 13.45 -15.98
C VAL A 88 6.37 13.54 -16.05
N GLY A 89 6.99 12.50 -16.59
CA GLY A 89 8.45 12.38 -16.68
C GLY A 89 9.11 11.56 -15.56
N ASP A 90 8.38 11.15 -14.54
CA ASP A 90 8.91 10.27 -13.51
C ASP A 90 9.15 8.85 -14.06
N GLU A 91 10.14 8.16 -13.48
CA GLU A 91 10.46 6.77 -13.80
C GLU A 91 9.40 5.81 -13.24
N ILE A 92 9.04 4.80 -14.04
CA ILE A 92 8.14 3.72 -13.58
C ILE A 92 9.00 2.50 -13.23
N ALA A 93 9.57 2.52 -12.02
CA ALA A 93 10.45 1.46 -11.55
C ALA A 93 9.73 0.15 -11.14
N GLY A 94 8.43 0.21 -10.88
CA GLY A 94 7.57 -0.95 -10.58
C GLY A 94 6.62 -1.29 -11.73
N HIS A 95 5.34 -1.03 -11.53
CA HIS A 95 4.31 -1.13 -12.57
C HIS A 95 3.23 -0.06 -12.34
N PHE A 96 2.28 0.10 -13.25
CA PHE A 96 1.19 1.05 -13.04
C PHE A 96 0.27 0.58 -11.92
N VAL A 97 0.20 1.37 -10.85
CA VAL A 97 -0.61 1.11 -9.66
C VAL A 97 -1.65 2.21 -9.48
N SER A 98 -2.92 1.84 -9.42
CA SER A 98 -4.02 2.81 -9.23
C SER A 98 -4.16 3.27 -7.79
N GLY A 99 -3.84 2.39 -6.84
CA GLY A 99 -4.15 2.57 -5.43
C GLY A 99 -5.61 2.26 -5.08
N HIS A 100 -6.34 1.62 -5.98
CA HIS A 100 -7.72 1.14 -5.79
C HIS A 100 -7.68 -0.34 -5.40
N VAL A 101 -7.80 -0.59 -4.11
CA VAL A 101 -7.59 -1.93 -3.53
C VAL A 101 -8.75 -2.86 -3.89
N ASP A 102 -8.43 -4.03 -4.43
CA ASP A 102 -9.42 -5.05 -4.81
C ASP A 102 -9.92 -5.85 -3.63
N CYS A 103 -9.03 -6.19 -2.69
CA CYS A 103 -9.38 -7.00 -1.51
C CYS A 103 -8.24 -7.09 -0.51
N ILE A 104 -8.58 -7.64 0.66
CA ILE A 104 -7.60 -8.10 1.66
C ILE A 104 -7.23 -9.55 1.34
N ILE A 105 -5.95 -9.85 1.39
CA ILE A 105 -5.40 -11.21 1.30
C ILE A 105 -4.73 -11.60 2.61
N LYS A 106 -4.53 -12.90 2.83
CA LYS A 106 -3.90 -13.41 4.06
C LYS A 106 -2.58 -14.09 3.76
N VAL A 107 -1.58 -13.82 4.59
CA VAL A 107 -0.33 -14.58 4.59
C VAL A 107 -0.65 -15.98 5.11
N LYS A 108 -0.37 -17.00 4.29
CA LYS A 108 -0.54 -18.42 4.63
C LYS A 108 0.73 -19.02 5.22
N LYS A 109 1.88 -18.66 4.65
CA LYS A 109 3.19 -19.14 5.09
C LYS A 109 4.28 -18.14 4.79
N LEU A 110 5.24 -18.04 5.68
CA LEU A 110 6.52 -17.33 5.49
C LEU A 110 7.64 -18.35 5.53
N GLU A 111 8.57 -18.27 4.58
CA GLU A 111 9.74 -19.13 4.52
C GLU A 111 10.99 -18.28 4.27
N LYS A 112 11.87 -18.23 5.26
CA LYS A 112 13.16 -17.53 5.13
C LYS A 112 14.09 -18.34 4.25
N LEU A 113 14.52 -17.73 3.15
CA LEU A 113 15.54 -18.24 2.26
C LEU A 113 16.88 -17.54 2.58
N LYS A 114 17.99 -17.99 1.98
CA LYS A 114 19.33 -17.40 2.24
C LYS A 114 19.40 -15.90 1.97
N LYS A 115 18.70 -15.40 0.95
CA LYS A 115 18.79 -14.00 0.49
C LYS A 115 17.41 -13.30 0.32
N SER A 116 16.33 -13.94 0.70
CA SER A 116 14.97 -13.40 0.54
C SER A 116 14.00 -14.10 1.48
N THR A 117 12.77 -13.62 1.54
CA THR A 117 11.67 -14.30 2.23
C THR A 117 10.60 -14.65 1.20
N LEU A 118 10.32 -15.94 1.05
CA LEU A 118 9.21 -16.43 0.26
C LEU A 118 7.92 -16.26 1.08
N VAL A 119 6.97 -15.53 0.54
CA VAL A 119 5.66 -15.29 1.15
C VAL A 119 4.60 -15.98 0.31
N ASN A 120 3.82 -16.86 0.95
CA ASN A 120 2.68 -17.51 0.34
C ASN A 120 1.40 -16.83 0.83
N PHE A 121 0.57 -16.37 -0.10
CA PHE A 121 -0.71 -15.71 0.16
C PHE A 121 -1.88 -16.59 -0.28
N THR A 122 -3.01 -16.44 0.42
CA THR A 122 -4.29 -16.98 -0.03
C THR A 122 -5.03 -15.89 -0.81
N ALA A 123 -5.43 -16.18 -2.05
CA ALA A 123 -6.20 -15.28 -2.90
C ALA A 123 -7.71 -15.60 -2.79
N PRO A 124 -8.58 -14.61 -2.57
CA PRO A 124 -10.01 -14.78 -2.73
C PRO A 124 -10.38 -15.15 -4.17
N LYS A 125 -11.38 -16.01 -4.34
CA LYS A 125 -11.83 -16.50 -5.65
C LYS A 125 -12.08 -15.39 -6.69
N LYS A 126 -12.54 -14.22 -6.24
CA LYS A 126 -12.85 -13.08 -7.11
C LYS A 126 -11.64 -12.53 -7.87
N ILE A 127 -10.41 -12.69 -7.34
CA ILE A 127 -9.18 -12.18 -7.95
C ILE A 127 -8.30 -13.28 -8.59
N GLU A 128 -8.58 -14.56 -8.38
CA GLU A 128 -7.77 -15.69 -8.89
C GLU A 128 -7.49 -15.58 -10.40
N LYS A 129 -8.48 -15.18 -11.19
CA LYS A 129 -8.36 -15.05 -12.65
C LYS A 129 -7.43 -13.92 -13.11
N PHE A 130 -7.05 -13.01 -12.22
CA PHE A 130 -6.12 -11.91 -12.51
C PHE A 130 -4.70 -12.20 -12.04
N ILE A 131 -4.47 -13.32 -11.34
CA ILE A 131 -3.18 -13.69 -10.78
C ILE A 131 -2.51 -14.69 -11.73
N CYS A 132 -1.35 -14.33 -12.26
CA CYS A 132 -0.57 -15.19 -13.15
C CYS A 132 0.91 -15.18 -12.76
N GLU A 133 1.61 -16.28 -13.04
CA GLU A 133 3.06 -16.36 -12.85
C GLU A 133 3.77 -15.29 -13.67
N LYS A 134 4.81 -14.68 -13.08
CA LYS A 134 5.57 -13.56 -13.65
C LYS A 134 4.77 -12.26 -13.84
N GLY A 135 3.48 -12.25 -13.48
CA GLY A 135 2.70 -11.03 -13.41
C GLY A 135 3.13 -10.11 -12.25
N SER A 136 2.76 -8.85 -12.34
CA SER A 136 2.96 -7.87 -11.26
C SER A 136 1.72 -7.82 -10.35
N ILE A 137 1.96 -7.67 -9.06
CA ILE A 137 0.92 -7.47 -8.06
C ILE A 137 1.38 -6.42 -7.04
N THR A 138 0.45 -5.60 -6.58
CA THR A 138 0.73 -4.64 -5.51
C THR A 138 0.16 -5.16 -4.20
N ILE A 139 1.01 -5.30 -3.18
CA ILE A 139 0.61 -5.73 -1.82
C ILE A 139 1.09 -4.68 -0.83
N ASP A 140 0.16 -4.11 -0.07
CA ASP A 140 0.41 -2.99 0.86
C ASP A 140 1.22 -1.84 0.24
N GLY A 141 0.98 -1.57 -1.04
CA GLY A 141 1.65 -0.51 -1.81
C GLY A 141 2.98 -0.92 -2.43
N VAL A 142 3.43 -2.17 -2.25
CA VAL A 142 4.69 -2.67 -2.79
C VAL A 142 4.45 -3.45 -4.08
N SER A 143 5.13 -3.05 -5.17
CA SER A 143 5.16 -3.78 -6.44
C SER A 143 5.99 -5.05 -6.28
N LEU A 144 5.38 -6.20 -6.55
CA LEU A 144 5.99 -7.50 -6.41
C LEU A 144 5.74 -8.35 -7.65
N THR A 145 6.66 -9.26 -7.94
CA THR A 145 6.49 -10.27 -9.00
C THR A 145 5.93 -11.56 -8.41
N ILE A 146 4.91 -12.12 -9.05
CA ILE A 146 4.35 -13.41 -8.68
C ILE A 146 5.30 -14.51 -9.17
N ASN A 147 5.79 -15.33 -8.22
CA ASN A 147 6.74 -16.40 -8.51
C ASN A 147 6.06 -17.73 -8.90
N GLY A 148 4.90 -18.00 -8.33
CA GLY A 148 4.14 -19.21 -8.62
C GLY A 148 2.70 -19.06 -8.17
N VAL A 149 1.80 -19.77 -8.87
CA VAL A 149 0.37 -19.81 -8.59
C VAL A 149 -0.05 -21.27 -8.42
N LEU A 150 -0.74 -21.58 -7.33
CA LEU A 150 -1.26 -22.91 -7.07
C LEU A 150 -2.67 -22.82 -6.48
N LYS A 151 -3.68 -23.19 -7.26
CA LYS A 151 -5.10 -23.08 -6.87
C LYS A 151 -5.38 -21.63 -6.39
N ASN A 152 -5.91 -21.50 -5.18
CA ASN A 152 -6.23 -20.21 -4.55
C ASN A 152 -5.05 -19.58 -3.78
N THR A 153 -3.82 -19.96 -4.09
CA THR A 153 -2.63 -19.39 -3.44
C THR A 153 -1.61 -18.93 -4.49
N PHE A 154 -0.83 -17.94 -4.13
CA PHE A 154 0.30 -17.50 -4.92
C PHE A 154 1.48 -17.12 -4.02
N THR A 155 2.67 -17.07 -4.61
CA THR A 155 3.90 -16.76 -3.89
C THR A 155 4.61 -15.56 -4.48
N VAL A 156 5.25 -14.79 -3.62
CA VAL A 156 6.18 -13.72 -3.99
C VAL A 156 7.47 -13.85 -3.18
N ASN A 157 8.57 -13.31 -3.69
CA ASN A 157 9.82 -13.19 -2.94
C ASN A 157 10.04 -11.75 -2.51
N ILE A 158 10.20 -11.54 -1.21
CA ILE A 158 10.59 -10.25 -0.63
C ILE A 158 12.10 -10.25 -0.43
N ILE A 159 12.79 -9.34 -1.10
CA ILE A 159 14.24 -9.14 -0.99
C ILE A 159 14.56 -8.28 0.25
N PRO A 160 15.80 -8.28 0.77
CA PRO A 160 16.18 -7.52 1.96
C PRO A 160 15.89 -6.02 1.86
N HIS A 161 15.96 -5.44 0.68
CA HIS A 161 15.66 -4.02 0.46
C HIS A 161 14.17 -3.69 0.68
N THR A 162 13.28 -4.64 0.47
CA THR A 162 11.82 -4.47 0.58
C THR A 162 11.30 -4.86 1.98
N TYR A 163 12.11 -5.57 2.76
CA TYR A 163 11.73 -6.13 4.06
C TYR A 163 11.70 -5.11 5.21
#